data_f4b627f537349f126b2464c3f406d1ef
#
_entry.id   f4b627f537349f126b2464c3f406d1ef
#
_cell.length_a   1.000
_cell.length_b   1.000
_cell.length_c   1.000
_cell.angle_alpha   90.00
_cell.angle_beta   90.00
_cell.angle_gamma   90.00
#
_symmetry.space_group_name_H-M   'P 1'
#
loop_
_entity.id
_entity.type
_entity.pdbx_description
1 polymer ?
#
loop_
_entity_poly.entity_id
_entity_poly.type
_entity_poly.pdbx_seq_one_letter_code
_entity_poly.pdbx_strand_id
1 'polypeptide(L)'
;VKNIAVIPARFAASRFPGKLMQRIGEKTIIRMVYENAVAMNLFDEVLVVTDSDEIMNEIIAAGGAVTKSTKDHQSGSDRIAEAIASMDVDVVVNIQGDEPFVEREPLQNLLNCFSDPAVAVASVMKRFGEGDEPENPNQVKVVCNKNNDALYFSRSPIPFKRNRSAELPYFK
;
A
#
# COMPACT_ATOMS: atom_id res chain seq x y z
N VAL A 1 10.75 -15.10 -11.42
CA VAL A 1 9.65 -14.64 -10.53
C VAL A 1 9.10 -13.36 -11.12
N LYS A 2 7.81 -13.38 -11.50
CA LYS A 2 7.13 -12.21 -12.07
C LYS A 2 6.47 -11.39 -10.94
N ASN A 3 7.02 -10.22 -10.66
CA ASN A 3 6.56 -9.31 -9.62
C ASN A 3 5.81 -8.14 -10.24
N ILE A 4 4.60 -7.86 -9.77
CA ILE A 4 3.86 -6.69 -10.21
C ILE A 4 3.48 -5.78 -9.03
N ALA A 5 3.45 -4.47 -9.28
CA ALA A 5 2.82 -3.53 -8.37
C ALA A 5 1.40 -3.23 -8.83
N VAL A 6 0.44 -3.28 -7.92
CA VAL A 6 -0.94 -2.88 -8.21
C VAL A 6 -1.35 -1.75 -7.29
N ILE A 7 -1.86 -0.68 -7.87
CA ILE A 7 -2.25 0.56 -7.19
C ILE A 7 -3.77 0.68 -7.24
N PRO A 8 -4.49 0.27 -6.16
CA PRO A 8 -5.93 0.45 -6.12
C PRO A 8 -6.28 1.93 -5.94
N ALA A 9 -7.12 2.47 -6.79
CA ALA A 9 -7.50 3.86 -6.82
C ALA A 9 -9.01 4.04 -6.87
N ARG A 10 -9.59 4.74 -5.87
CA ARG A 10 -11.01 5.10 -5.82
C ARG A 10 -11.17 6.60 -5.96
N PHE A 11 -12.14 7.03 -6.76
CA PHE A 11 -12.51 8.43 -6.82
C PHE A 11 -13.32 8.84 -5.57
N ALA A 12 -14.29 8.01 -5.20
CA ALA A 12 -15.17 8.21 -4.06
C ALA A 12 -14.49 7.72 -2.75
N ALA A 13 -13.50 8.48 -2.25
CA ALA A 13 -13.02 8.29 -0.89
C ALA A 13 -14.05 8.91 0.09
N SER A 14 -14.51 8.15 1.08
CA SER A 14 -15.58 8.56 2.00
C SER A 14 -15.29 9.86 2.79
N ARG A 15 -14.01 10.17 3.03
CA ARG A 15 -13.58 11.36 3.79
C ARG A 15 -13.20 12.54 2.89
N PHE A 16 -12.71 12.29 1.69
CA PHE A 16 -12.26 13.32 0.76
C PHE A 16 -12.36 12.81 -0.69
N PRO A 17 -13.54 12.99 -1.34
CA PRO A 17 -13.74 12.61 -2.73
C PRO A 17 -12.72 13.28 -3.66
N GLY A 18 -12.20 12.54 -4.63
CA GLY A 18 -11.22 13.06 -5.58
C GLY A 18 -9.83 13.33 -5.01
N LYS A 19 -9.50 12.82 -3.79
CA LYS A 19 -8.18 12.99 -3.15
C LYS A 19 -7.04 12.65 -4.11
N LEU A 20 -7.15 11.55 -4.83
CA LEU A 20 -6.11 11.05 -5.71
C LEU A 20 -5.87 11.95 -6.95
N MET A 21 -6.87 12.75 -7.32
CA MET A 21 -6.79 13.74 -8.38
C MET A 21 -6.30 15.12 -7.91
N GLN A 22 -6.10 15.31 -6.60
CA GLN A 22 -5.46 16.53 -6.09
C GLN A 22 -4.01 16.59 -6.59
N ARG A 23 -3.53 17.82 -6.79
CA ARG A 23 -2.19 18.06 -7.31
C ARG A 23 -1.19 18.41 -6.22
N ILE A 24 0.01 17.86 -6.36
CA ILE A 24 1.22 18.30 -5.66
C ILE A 24 2.15 18.84 -6.76
N GLY A 25 2.28 20.15 -6.83
CA GLY A 25 2.92 20.80 -7.98
C GLY A 25 2.11 20.60 -9.28
N GLU A 26 2.75 20.06 -10.30
CA GLU A 26 2.14 19.86 -11.61
C GLU A 26 1.44 18.50 -11.81
N LYS A 27 1.63 17.56 -10.88
CA LYS A 27 1.13 16.18 -11.02
C LYS A 27 0.04 15.87 -10.03
N THR A 28 -0.89 15.03 -10.42
CA THR A 28 -1.89 14.46 -9.51
C THR A 28 -1.21 13.47 -8.55
N ILE A 29 -1.79 13.25 -7.37
CA ILE A 29 -1.26 12.29 -6.39
C ILE A 29 -1.15 10.90 -7.02
N ILE A 30 -2.19 10.43 -7.71
CA ILE A 30 -2.18 9.09 -8.32
C ILE A 30 -1.10 8.94 -9.39
N ARG A 31 -0.87 9.98 -10.18
CA ARG A 31 0.20 10.00 -11.19
C ARG A 31 1.57 9.94 -10.52
N MET A 32 1.77 10.69 -9.43
CA MET A 32 3.03 10.65 -8.67
C MET A 32 3.30 9.25 -8.12
N VAL A 33 2.29 8.58 -7.52
CA VAL A 33 2.42 7.21 -7.02
C VAL A 33 2.81 6.26 -8.15
N TYR A 34 2.12 6.34 -9.29
CA TYR A 34 2.38 5.50 -10.45
C TYR A 34 3.81 5.70 -10.98
N GLU A 35 4.19 6.94 -11.28
CA GLU A 35 5.51 7.26 -11.82
C GLU A 35 6.64 6.90 -10.84
N ASN A 36 6.42 7.10 -9.51
CA ASN A 36 7.37 6.69 -8.50
C ASN A 36 7.55 5.15 -8.49
N ALA A 37 6.47 4.39 -8.51
CA ALA A 37 6.52 2.93 -8.55
C ALA A 37 7.26 2.41 -9.80
N VAL A 38 7.01 3.00 -10.97
CA VAL A 38 7.72 2.68 -12.22
C VAL A 38 9.21 3.01 -12.12
N ALA A 39 9.57 4.18 -11.58
CA ALA A 39 10.95 4.62 -11.46
C ALA A 39 11.79 3.75 -10.52
N MET A 40 11.17 2.99 -9.63
CA MET A 40 11.87 2.06 -8.73
C MET A 40 12.54 0.89 -9.46
N ASN A 41 12.06 0.51 -10.65
CA ASN A 41 12.55 -0.66 -11.40
C ASN A 41 12.60 -1.93 -10.55
N LEU A 42 11.54 -2.20 -9.78
CA LEU A 42 11.37 -3.39 -8.94
C LEU A 42 10.36 -4.38 -9.50
N PHE A 43 9.52 -3.92 -10.42
CA PHE A 43 8.35 -4.64 -10.89
C PHE A 43 8.41 -4.85 -12.40
N ASP A 44 7.96 -6.02 -12.84
CA ASP A 44 7.78 -6.32 -14.26
C ASP A 44 6.66 -5.49 -14.88
N GLU A 45 5.67 -5.13 -14.04
CA GLU A 45 4.55 -4.28 -14.43
C GLU A 45 4.07 -3.45 -13.23
N VAL A 46 3.63 -2.21 -13.49
CA VAL A 46 2.91 -1.37 -12.54
C VAL A 46 1.52 -1.10 -13.10
N LEU A 47 0.48 -1.53 -12.41
CA LEU A 47 -0.90 -1.45 -12.85
C LEU A 47 -1.74 -0.62 -11.88
N VAL A 48 -2.46 0.39 -12.40
CA VAL A 48 -3.49 1.09 -11.64
C VAL A 48 -4.84 0.40 -11.86
N VAL A 49 -5.60 0.20 -10.77
CA VAL A 49 -6.96 -0.37 -10.85
C VAL A 49 -7.96 0.61 -10.26
N THR A 50 -8.92 1.06 -11.08
CA THR A 50 -9.85 2.12 -10.69
C THR A 50 -11.27 1.88 -11.18
N ASP A 51 -12.23 2.51 -10.51
CA ASP A 51 -13.63 2.63 -10.95
C ASP A 51 -13.93 3.96 -11.67
N SER A 52 -12.95 4.87 -11.71
CA SER A 52 -13.10 6.24 -12.21
C SER A 52 -12.50 6.41 -13.60
N ASP A 53 -13.29 6.93 -14.54
CA ASP A 53 -12.79 7.31 -15.86
C ASP A 53 -11.79 8.48 -15.78
N GLU A 54 -11.93 9.36 -14.80
CA GLU A 54 -11.01 10.49 -14.59
C GLU A 54 -9.61 10.02 -14.20
N ILE A 55 -9.52 9.09 -13.23
CA ILE A 55 -8.25 8.47 -12.83
C ILE A 55 -7.67 7.66 -14.00
N MET A 56 -8.51 6.91 -14.70
CA MET A 56 -8.10 6.12 -15.87
C MET A 56 -7.45 7.00 -16.93
N ASN A 57 -8.10 8.11 -17.29
CA ASN A 57 -7.59 9.04 -18.30
C ASN A 57 -6.27 9.70 -17.87
N GLU A 58 -6.12 10.05 -16.60
CA GLU A 58 -4.87 10.61 -16.04
C GLU A 58 -3.69 9.63 -16.20
N ILE A 59 -3.92 8.35 -15.89
CA ILE A 59 -2.87 7.32 -16.01
C ILE A 59 -2.55 7.01 -17.47
N ILE A 60 -3.55 6.93 -18.34
CA ILE A 60 -3.34 6.75 -19.78
C ILE A 60 -2.54 7.93 -20.36
N ALA A 61 -2.86 9.16 -19.98
CA ALA A 61 -2.12 10.34 -20.41
C ALA A 61 -0.66 10.36 -19.92
N ALA A 62 -0.37 9.67 -18.82
CA ALA A 62 0.99 9.44 -18.32
C ALA A 62 1.70 8.26 -19.02
N GLY A 63 1.06 7.58 -19.98
CA GLY A 63 1.59 6.37 -20.63
C GLY A 63 1.53 5.13 -19.74
N GLY A 64 0.70 5.14 -18.72
CA GLY A 64 0.61 4.08 -17.71
C GLY A 64 -0.38 2.98 -18.05
N ALA A 65 -0.16 1.80 -17.44
CA ALA A 65 -1.11 0.69 -17.47
C ALA A 65 -2.23 0.90 -16.44
N VAL A 66 -3.46 0.78 -16.89
CA VAL A 66 -4.65 0.93 -16.03
C VAL A 66 -5.75 -0.03 -16.44
N THR A 67 -6.45 -0.58 -15.46
CA THR A 67 -7.61 -1.44 -15.66
C THR A 67 -8.82 -0.88 -14.91
N LYS A 68 -9.98 -0.90 -15.57
CA LYS A 68 -11.23 -0.51 -14.93
C LYS A 68 -11.81 -1.68 -14.13
N SER A 69 -12.08 -1.43 -12.86
CA SER A 69 -12.81 -2.36 -12.01
C SER A 69 -14.28 -2.43 -12.46
N THR A 70 -14.82 -3.63 -12.57
CA THR A 70 -16.20 -3.86 -13.07
C THR A 70 -17.21 -3.97 -11.95
N LYS A 71 -16.75 -4.15 -10.69
CA LYS A 71 -17.58 -4.34 -9.50
C LYS A 71 -17.29 -3.28 -8.45
N ASP A 72 -18.26 -3.06 -7.57
CA ASP A 72 -18.04 -2.33 -6.34
C ASP A 72 -17.29 -3.22 -5.35
N HIS A 73 -16.18 -2.70 -4.83
CA HIS A 73 -15.34 -3.40 -3.86
C HIS A 73 -15.34 -2.70 -2.51
N GLN A 74 -15.43 -3.48 -1.43
CA GLN A 74 -15.35 -2.93 -0.08
C GLN A 74 -13.93 -2.52 0.31
N SER A 75 -12.91 -3.19 -0.24
CA SER A 75 -11.50 -2.93 0.05
C SER A 75 -10.66 -2.76 -1.23
N GLY A 76 -9.47 -2.16 -1.06
CA GLY A 76 -8.46 -2.11 -2.12
C GLY A 76 -7.96 -3.50 -2.51
N SER A 77 -7.85 -4.42 -1.55
CA SER A 77 -7.40 -5.79 -1.79
C SER A 77 -8.38 -6.58 -2.67
N ASP A 78 -9.70 -6.41 -2.47
CA ASP A 78 -10.71 -7.05 -3.32
C ASP A 78 -10.64 -6.55 -4.76
N ARG A 79 -10.37 -5.24 -4.94
CA ARG A 79 -10.18 -4.61 -6.25
C ARG A 79 -8.92 -5.16 -6.96
N ILE A 80 -7.84 -5.33 -6.22
CA ILE A 80 -6.62 -5.96 -6.73
C ILE A 80 -6.90 -7.40 -7.15
N ALA A 81 -7.56 -8.18 -6.30
CA ALA A 81 -7.88 -9.57 -6.59
C ALA A 81 -8.71 -9.73 -7.88
N GLU A 82 -9.69 -8.85 -8.13
CA GLU A 82 -10.42 -8.83 -9.40
C GLU A 82 -9.47 -8.61 -10.59
N ALA A 83 -8.61 -7.61 -10.50
CA ALA A 83 -7.75 -7.21 -11.61
C ALA A 83 -6.72 -8.28 -12.00
N ILE A 84 -6.20 -9.01 -11.02
CA ILE A 84 -5.15 -10.02 -11.25
C ILE A 84 -5.69 -11.43 -11.49
N ALA A 85 -7.01 -11.66 -11.39
CA ALA A 85 -7.61 -13.00 -11.43
C ALA A 85 -7.24 -13.84 -12.67
N SER A 86 -6.91 -13.20 -13.79
CA SER A 86 -6.50 -13.85 -15.05
C SER A 86 -5.03 -13.65 -15.40
N MET A 87 -4.25 -13.04 -14.51
CA MET A 87 -2.84 -12.74 -14.74
C MET A 87 -1.96 -13.87 -14.20
N ASP A 88 -0.93 -14.23 -14.97
CA ASP A 88 0.11 -15.14 -14.53
C ASP A 88 1.20 -14.33 -13.82
N VAL A 89 1.14 -14.28 -12.50
CA VAL A 89 2.04 -13.50 -11.63
C VAL A 89 2.39 -14.27 -10.36
N ASP A 90 3.62 -14.14 -9.89
CA ASP A 90 4.10 -14.83 -8.69
C ASP A 90 3.89 -13.95 -7.44
N VAL A 91 4.23 -12.67 -7.51
CA VAL A 91 4.13 -11.74 -6.38
C VAL A 91 3.39 -10.47 -6.79
N VAL A 92 2.41 -10.08 -5.98
CA VAL A 92 1.63 -8.86 -6.16
C VAL A 92 1.89 -7.92 -4.98
N VAL A 93 2.42 -6.74 -5.27
CA VAL A 93 2.65 -5.69 -4.27
C VAL A 93 1.54 -4.66 -4.35
N ASN A 94 0.79 -4.51 -3.26
CA ASN A 94 -0.22 -3.47 -3.12
C ASN A 94 0.46 -2.16 -2.69
N ILE A 95 0.48 -1.17 -3.58
CA ILE A 95 0.93 0.20 -3.28
C ILE A 95 -0.28 1.09 -3.16
N GLN A 96 -0.47 1.75 -2.01
CA GLN A 96 -1.63 2.62 -1.79
C GLN A 96 -1.59 3.85 -2.71
N GLY A 97 -2.72 4.13 -3.37
CA GLY A 97 -2.82 5.24 -4.34
C GLY A 97 -2.61 6.64 -3.74
N ASP A 98 -2.56 6.78 -2.43
CA ASP A 98 -2.35 8.04 -1.72
C ASP A 98 -0.99 8.15 -1.00
N GLU A 99 -0.03 7.28 -1.34
CA GLU A 99 1.33 7.28 -0.81
C GLU A 99 2.38 7.66 -1.88
N PRO A 100 2.45 8.92 -2.32
CA PRO A 100 3.34 9.34 -3.42
C PRO A 100 4.82 9.32 -3.07
N PHE A 101 5.18 9.16 -1.79
CA PHE A 101 6.55 9.19 -1.29
C PHE A 101 7.04 7.84 -0.75
N VAL A 102 6.41 6.74 -1.17
CA VAL A 102 6.91 5.41 -0.83
C VAL A 102 8.33 5.23 -1.36
N GLU A 103 9.20 4.67 -0.53
CA GLU A 103 10.63 4.50 -0.85
C GLU A 103 10.90 3.13 -1.45
N ARG A 104 11.95 3.04 -2.26
CA ARG A 104 12.35 1.82 -2.96
C ARG A 104 12.84 0.72 -2.00
N GLU A 105 13.66 1.08 -1.01
CA GLU A 105 14.32 0.12 -0.12
C GLU A 105 13.34 -0.76 0.67
N PRO A 106 12.28 -0.22 1.33
CA PRO A 106 11.26 -1.04 1.99
C PRO A 106 10.58 -2.04 1.07
N LEU A 107 10.27 -1.64 -0.18
CA LEU A 107 9.64 -2.52 -1.16
C LEU A 107 10.58 -3.61 -1.68
N GLN A 108 11.87 -3.29 -1.85
CA GLN A 108 12.87 -4.29 -2.18
C GLN A 108 13.01 -5.32 -1.06
N ASN A 109 13.04 -4.88 0.20
CA ASN A 109 13.11 -5.78 1.36
C ASN A 109 11.85 -6.64 1.48
N LEU A 110 10.67 -6.07 1.16
CA LEU A 110 9.42 -6.81 1.08
C LEU A 110 9.49 -7.94 0.04
N LEU A 111 9.95 -7.63 -1.18
CA LEU A 111 10.09 -8.62 -2.24
C LEU A 111 11.09 -9.72 -1.88
N ASN A 112 12.17 -9.39 -1.19
CA ASN A 112 13.17 -10.36 -0.75
C ASN A 112 12.59 -11.42 0.21
N CYS A 113 11.52 -11.11 0.96
CA CYS A 113 10.86 -12.09 1.82
C CYS A 113 10.34 -13.31 1.04
N PHE A 114 9.91 -13.11 -0.20
CA PHE A 114 9.36 -14.17 -1.05
C PHE A 114 10.43 -15.09 -1.68
N SER A 115 11.71 -14.91 -1.35
CA SER A 115 12.74 -15.91 -1.62
C SER A 115 12.56 -17.18 -0.77
N ASP A 116 11.87 -17.08 0.36
CA ASP A 116 11.42 -18.20 1.17
C ASP A 116 10.03 -18.67 0.67
N PRO A 117 9.91 -19.88 0.14
CA PRO A 117 8.63 -20.39 -0.38
C PRO A 117 7.55 -20.59 0.70
N ALA A 118 7.90 -20.53 1.98
CA ALA A 118 6.94 -20.56 3.08
C ALA A 118 6.24 -19.22 3.31
N VAL A 119 6.76 -18.12 2.75
CA VAL A 119 6.18 -16.79 2.88
C VAL A 119 5.08 -16.59 1.84
N ALA A 120 3.83 -16.59 2.29
CA ALA A 120 2.68 -16.33 1.42
C ALA A 120 2.24 -14.85 1.44
N VAL A 121 2.48 -14.14 2.55
CA VAL A 121 2.10 -12.73 2.72
C VAL A 121 3.18 -12.02 3.52
N ALA A 122 3.56 -10.83 3.09
CA ALA A 122 4.48 -9.96 3.79
C ALA A 122 3.96 -8.52 3.81
N SER A 123 4.38 -7.72 4.80
CA SER A 123 4.07 -6.30 4.88
C SER A 123 5.25 -5.54 5.46
N VAL A 124 5.35 -4.27 5.13
CA VAL A 124 6.31 -3.38 5.76
C VAL A 124 5.77 -2.88 7.10
N MET A 125 6.65 -2.70 8.08
CA MET A 125 6.33 -2.07 9.35
C MET A 125 7.39 -1.02 9.70
N LYS A 126 6.98 -0.03 10.48
CA LYS A 126 7.86 1.02 10.99
C LYS A 126 7.71 1.14 12.50
N ARG A 127 8.83 1.32 13.20
CA ARG A 127 8.80 1.69 14.62
C ARG A 127 8.18 3.07 14.78
N PHE A 128 7.32 3.23 15.79
CA PHE A 128 6.80 4.54 16.18
C PHE A 128 7.95 5.47 16.56
N GLY A 129 7.92 6.68 16.05
CA GLY A 129 8.91 7.73 16.27
C GLY A 129 8.31 8.95 16.96
N GLU A 130 9.06 10.03 16.97
CA GLU A 130 8.61 11.31 17.49
C GLU A 130 7.40 11.82 16.66
N GLY A 131 6.34 12.24 17.36
CA GLY A 131 5.08 12.67 16.74
C GLY A 131 4.09 11.55 16.41
N ASP A 132 4.45 10.28 16.59
CA ASP A 132 3.51 9.18 16.45
C ASP A 132 2.70 8.98 17.74
N GLU A 133 1.41 8.69 17.58
CA GLU A 133 0.46 8.55 18.69
C GLU A 133 -0.08 7.11 18.73
N PRO A 134 0.40 6.25 19.63
CA PRO A 134 -0.10 4.87 19.76
C PRO A 134 -1.60 4.78 20.03
N GLU A 135 -2.17 5.79 20.66
CA GLU A 135 -3.60 5.90 20.95
C GLU A 135 -4.44 6.25 19.70
N ASN A 136 -3.80 6.77 18.64
CA ASN A 136 -4.50 7.10 17.40
C ASN A 136 -4.95 5.82 16.66
N PRO A 137 -6.27 5.61 16.48
CA PRO A 137 -6.78 4.40 15.83
C PRO A 137 -6.49 4.34 14.31
N ASN A 138 -6.05 5.44 13.71
CA ASN A 138 -5.64 5.46 12.30
C ASN A 138 -4.22 4.94 12.09
N GLN A 139 -3.40 4.91 13.15
CA GLN A 139 -2.09 4.27 13.15
C GLN A 139 -2.25 2.83 13.67
N VAL A 140 -2.39 1.87 12.77
CA VAL A 140 -2.59 0.46 13.14
C VAL A 140 -1.30 -0.11 13.72
N LYS A 141 -1.37 -0.69 14.93
CA LYS A 141 -0.23 -1.32 15.60
C LYS A 141 -0.11 -2.77 15.17
N VAL A 142 1.13 -3.26 15.10
CA VAL A 142 1.44 -4.67 14.83
C VAL A 142 2.29 -5.25 15.97
N VAL A 143 2.01 -6.47 16.35
CA VAL A 143 2.82 -7.28 17.27
C VAL A 143 3.41 -8.44 16.49
N CYS A 144 4.73 -8.60 16.60
CA CYS A 144 5.47 -9.66 15.93
C CYS A 144 6.11 -10.62 16.94
N ASN A 145 6.34 -11.85 16.50
CA ASN A 145 7.18 -12.80 17.22
C ASN A 145 8.69 -12.50 16.97
N LYS A 146 9.57 -13.35 17.52
CA LYS A 146 11.03 -13.21 17.38
C LYS A 146 11.54 -13.39 15.94
N ASN A 147 10.73 -14.02 15.08
CA ASN A 147 11.06 -14.25 13.66
C ASN A 147 10.49 -13.15 12.76
N ASN A 148 9.92 -12.08 13.32
CA ASN A 148 9.18 -11.02 12.63
C ASN A 148 7.86 -11.48 11.98
N ASP A 149 7.31 -12.65 12.36
CA ASP A 149 5.96 -13.00 11.93
C ASP A 149 4.93 -12.17 12.67
N ALA A 150 4.01 -11.54 11.94
CA ALA A 150 2.94 -10.74 12.51
C ALA A 150 1.94 -11.65 13.26
N LEU A 151 1.76 -11.41 14.55
CA LEU A 151 0.83 -12.17 15.39
C LEU A 151 -0.54 -11.50 15.49
N TYR A 152 -0.56 -10.15 15.49
CA TYR A 152 -1.79 -9.41 15.66
C TYR A 152 -1.67 -7.96 15.19
N PHE A 153 -2.74 -7.45 14.58
CA PHE A 153 -2.91 -6.05 14.21
C PHE A 153 -4.01 -5.42 15.06
N SER A 154 -3.77 -4.23 15.61
CA SER A 154 -4.71 -3.56 16.50
C SER A 154 -4.82 -2.06 16.21
N ARG A 155 -6.04 -1.53 16.22
CA ARG A 155 -6.27 -0.08 16.27
C ARG A 155 -6.08 0.49 17.67
N SER A 156 -6.30 -0.32 18.71
CA SER A 156 -5.99 0.04 20.10
C SER A 156 -4.49 -0.09 20.37
N PRO A 157 -3.95 0.65 21.38
CA PRO A 157 -2.55 0.48 21.77
C PRO A 157 -2.26 -0.95 22.21
N ILE A 158 -1.21 -1.55 21.63
CA ILE A 158 -0.70 -2.85 22.00
C ILE A 158 0.83 -2.84 21.86
N PRO A 159 1.61 -3.18 22.93
CA PRO A 159 1.16 -3.55 24.27
C PRO A 159 0.51 -2.39 25.03
N PHE A 160 -0.31 -2.73 26.03
CA PHE A 160 -0.90 -1.72 26.91
C PHE A 160 0.14 -1.05 27.80
N LYS A 161 0.20 0.26 27.78
CA LYS A 161 1.15 1.05 28.56
C LYS A 161 0.63 1.28 29.98
N ARG A 162 0.93 0.37 30.90
CA ARG A 162 0.52 0.50 32.31
C ARG A 162 1.16 1.72 33.00
N ASN A 163 2.46 1.95 32.77
CA ASN A 163 3.20 3.09 33.32
C ASN A 163 3.42 4.12 32.22
N ARG A 164 2.96 5.33 32.38
CA ARG A 164 3.08 6.41 31.38
C ARG A 164 4.54 6.78 31.05
N SER A 165 5.47 6.55 31.99
CA SER A 165 6.90 6.80 31.83
C SER A 165 7.67 5.69 31.11
N ALA A 166 7.07 4.52 30.90
CA ALA A 166 7.74 3.43 30.21
C ALA A 166 7.78 3.69 28.70
N GLU A 167 8.95 3.64 28.10
CA GLU A 167 9.10 3.59 26.65
C GLU A 167 8.84 2.16 26.17
N LEU A 168 7.74 1.97 25.47
CA LEU A 168 7.41 0.70 24.82
C LEU A 168 7.64 0.82 23.32
N PRO A 169 8.29 -0.16 22.70
CA PRO A 169 8.46 -0.16 21.23
C PRO A 169 7.11 -0.51 20.59
N TYR A 170 6.47 0.48 19.99
CA TYR A 170 5.33 0.25 19.12
C TYR A 170 5.79 0.17 17.67
N PHE A 171 5.12 -0.67 16.87
CA PHE A 171 5.31 -0.79 15.43
C PHE A 171 3.97 -0.59 14.71
N LYS A 172 3.98 0.09 13.57
CA LYS A 172 2.83 0.36 12.70
C LYS A 172 3.14 -0.02 11.26
#